data_0fb02032d927f4ff29588fefc2cb313b
#
_entry.id   0fb02032d927f4ff29588fefc2cb313b
#
_cell.length_a   1.000
_cell.length_b   1.000
_cell.length_c   1.000
_cell.angle_alpha   90.00
_cell.angle_beta   90.00
_cell.angle_gamma   90.00
#
_symmetry.space_group_name_H-M   'P 1'
#
loop_
_entity.id
_entity.type
_entity.pdbx_description
1 polymer ?
#
loop_
_entity_poly.entity_id
_entity_poly.type
_entity_poly.pdbx_seq_one_letter_code
_entity_poly.pdbx_strand_id
1 'polypeptide(L)'
;MRDTRRMAKTIEHQPERRRFEATLDGHHGRIEYRLGDGVMTIEHTEVDPALEGRGVAGGLVRAALEHARREGLKVDAECSYTRSYMERHPETHDLRA
;
A
#
# COMPACT_ATOMS: atom_id res chain seq x y z
N MET A 1 3.47 22.37 18.98
CA MET A 1 3.22 22.29 18.26
C MET A 1 3.33 21.79 17.35
N ARG A 2 3.25 21.31 16.99
CA ARG A 2 3.38 20.94 16.30
C ARG A 2 3.26 20.76 15.01
N ASP A 3 3.49 21.09 14.44
CA ASP A 3 3.56 21.30 13.05
C ASP A 3 3.84 20.08 12.27
N THR A 4 4.51 19.13 12.82
CA THR A 4 4.78 17.89 12.15
C THR A 4 3.51 17.15 11.82
N ARG A 5 2.46 17.39 12.56
CA ARG A 5 1.20 16.73 12.28
C ARG A 5 0.63 17.11 10.93
N ARG A 6 0.84 18.34 10.51
CA ARG A 6 0.34 18.80 9.22
C ARG A 6 1.02 18.10 8.07
N MET A 7 2.25 17.68 8.30
CA MET A 7 3.02 17.01 7.28
C MET A 7 2.83 15.52 7.30
N ALA A 8 2.09 15.01 8.27
CA ALA A 8 1.94 13.57 8.42
C ALA A 8 1.05 13.01 7.34
N LYS A 9 1.46 11.88 6.83
CA LYS A 9 0.69 11.09 5.91
C LYS A 9 -0.19 10.16 6.74
N THR A 10 -1.46 10.08 6.40
CA THR A 10 -2.40 9.18 7.05
C THR A 10 -2.71 8.03 6.10
N ILE A 11 -2.52 6.81 6.56
CA ILE A 11 -2.86 5.63 5.76
C ILE A 11 -3.89 4.84 6.53
N GLU A 12 -5.01 4.57 5.87
CA GLU A 12 -6.14 3.90 6.49
C GLU A 12 -6.49 2.65 5.70
N HIS A 13 -6.63 1.53 6.41
CA HIS A 13 -7.11 0.30 5.80
C HIS A 13 -8.63 0.32 5.79
N GLN A 14 -9.22 0.09 4.64
CA GLN A 14 -10.68 0.05 4.47
C GLN A 14 -11.06 -1.33 3.97
N PRO A 15 -11.18 -2.30 4.87
CA PRO A 15 -11.37 -3.70 4.45
C PRO A 15 -12.65 -3.94 3.68
N GLU A 16 -13.73 -3.20 4.00
CA GLU A 16 -14.99 -3.38 3.27
C GLU A 16 -14.84 -3.00 1.81
N ARG A 17 -13.89 -2.12 1.51
CA ARG A 17 -13.66 -1.65 0.15
C ARG A 17 -12.45 -2.31 -0.48
N ARG A 18 -11.80 -3.19 0.26
CA ARG A 18 -10.61 -3.91 -0.21
C ARG A 18 -9.56 -2.94 -0.68
N ARG A 19 -9.25 -1.95 0.16
CA ARG A 19 -8.23 -0.98 -0.23
C ARG A 19 -7.58 -0.34 1.00
N PHE A 20 -6.40 0.23 0.75
CA PHE A 20 -5.74 1.14 1.68
C PHE A 20 -5.78 2.52 1.04
N GLU A 21 -6.06 3.53 1.81
CA GLU A 21 -6.15 4.90 1.31
C GLU A 21 -5.20 5.79 2.09
N ALA A 22 -4.49 6.65 1.37
CA ALA A 22 -3.59 7.62 1.98
C ALA A 22 -4.13 9.02 1.75
N THR A 23 -3.91 9.89 2.73
CA THR A 23 -4.24 11.29 2.62
C THR A 23 -3.03 12.10 3.05
N LEU A 24 -2.69 13.12 2.26
CA LEU A 24 -1.59 14.02 2.57
C LEU A 24 -1.90 15.37 1.93
N ASP A 25 -1.95 16.41 2.74
CA ASP A 25 -2.20 17.78 2.25
C ASP A 25 -3.48 17.87 1.42
N GLY A 26 -4.52 17.15 1.82
CA GLY A 26 -5.80 17.18 1.13
C GLY A 26 -5.85 16.39 -0.16
N HIS A 27 -4.78 15.72 -0.52
CA HIS A 27 -4.73 14.87 -1.71
C HIS A 27 -4.73 13.41 -1.30
N HIS A 28 -5.09 12.53 -2.23
CA HIS A 28 -5.32 11.11 -1.90
C HIS A 28 -4.55 10.18 -2.81
N GLY A 29 -4.27 9.01 -2.25
CA GLY A 29 -3.78 7.87 -3.02
C GLY A 29 -4.45 6.62 -2.48
N ARG A 30 -4.45 5.55 -3.28
CA ARG A 30 -5.01 4.29 -2.80
C ARG A 30 -4.37 3.10 -3.48
N ILE A 31 -4.49 1.98 -2.82
CA ILE A 31 -4.07 0.69 -3.37
C ILE A 31 -5.25 -0.26 -3.17
N GLU A 32 -5.62 -0.98 -4.22
CA GLU A 32 -6.78 -1.86 -4.20
C GLU A 32 -6.33 -3.30 -4.35
N TYR A 33 -7.05 -4.20 -3.68
CA TYR A 33 -6.69 -5.61 -3.67
C TYR A 33 -7.94 -6.47 -3.62
N ARG A 34 -7.75 -7.76 -3.89
CA ARG A 34 -8.80 -8.74 -3.62
C ARG A 34 -8.19 -9.88 -2.81
N LEU A 35 -9.05 -10.63 -2.16
CA LEU A 35 -8.64 -11.73 -1.29
C LEU A 35 -9.25 -13.03 -1.79
N GLY A 36 -8.48 -14.10 -1.71
CA GLY A 36 -8.96 -15.43 -2.01
C GLY A 36 -7.88 -16.45 -1.73
N ASP A 37 -8.26 -17.56 -1.12
CA ASP A 37 -7.38 -18.70 -0.91
C ASP A 37 -6.08 -18.35 -0.20
N GLY A 38 -6.18 -17.45 0.78
CA GLY A 38 -4.99 -17.05 1.56
C GLY A 38 -4.07 -16.11 0.82
N VAL A 39 -4.53 -15.52 -0.29
CA VAL A 39 -3.70 -14.63 -1.11
C VAL A 39 -4.36 -13.27 -1.21
N MET A 40 -3.55 -12.23 -1.00
CA MET A 40 -3.93 -10.85 -1.30
C MET A 40 -3.38 -10.51 -2.67
N THR A 41 -4.27 -10.28 -3.63
CA THR A 41 -3.86 -9.87 -4.97
C THR A 41 -3.95 -8.36 -5.06
N ILE A 42 -2.81 -7.71 -5.15
CA ILE A 42 -2.77 -6.25 -5.25
C ILE A 42 -2.91 -5.87 -6.71
N GLU A 43 -4.04 -5.22 -7.04
CA GLU A 43 -4.44 -5.01 -8.42
C GLU A 43 -4.07 -3.67 -8.97
N HIS A 44 -4.12 -2.63 -8.13
CA HIS A 44 -4.10 -1.27 -8.65
C HIS A 44 -3.57 -0.32 -7.60
N THR A 45 -2.68 0.58 -8.03
CA THR A 45 -2.18 1.65 -7.17
C THR A 45 -2.40 2.97 -7.91
N GLU A 46 -3.04 3.91 -7.25
CA GLU A 46 -3.33 5.19 -7.84
C GLU A 46 -3.00 6.28 -6.84
N VAL A 47 -2.23 7.29 -7.27
CA VAL A 47 -1.82 8.38 -6.41
C VAL A 47 -2.02 9.68 -7.15
N ASP A 48 -2.65 10.65 -6.48
CA ASP A 48 -2.83 11.98 -7.04
C ASP A 48 -1.46 12.53 -7.48
N PRO A 49 -1.37 13.06 -8.72
CA PRO A 49 -0.09 13.60 -9.19
C PRO A 49 0.52 14.64 -8.26
N ALA A 50 -0.29 15.35 -7.49
CA ALA A 50 0.22 16.33 -6.55
C ALA A 50 1.07 15.71 -5.46
N LEU A 51 0.92 14.39 -5.25
CA LEU A 51 1.68 13.67 -4.22
C LEU A 51 2.90 12.95 -4.77
N GLU A 52 3.16 13.08 -6.06
CA GLU A 52 4.27 12.38 -6.69
C GLU A 52 5.57 12.78 -6.02
N GLY A 53 6.43 11.79 -5.77
CA GLY A 53 7.70 12.04 -5.13
C GLY A 53 7.64 12.21 -3.63
N ARG A 54 6.45 12.06 -3.03
CA ARG A 54 6.28 12.25 -1.59
C ARG A 54 6.24 10.93 -0.81
N GLY A 55 6.51 9.81 -1.47
CA GLY A 55 6.59 8.51 -0.80
C GLY A 55 5.24 7.89 -0.49
N VAL A 56 4.15 8.40 -1.06
CA VAL A 56 2.82 7.93 -0.74
C VAL A 56 2.57 6.54 -1.29
N ALA A 57 2.95 6.29 -2.55
CA ALA A 57 2.75 4.98 -3.15
C ALA A 57 3.52 3.91 -2.40
N GLY A 58 4.79 4.19 -2.05
CA GLY A 58 5.58 3.24 -1.28
C GLY A 58 4.99 2.97 0.08
N GLY A 59 4.46 4.01 0.72
CA GLY A 59 3.82 3.84 2.02
C GLY A 59 2.58 2.96 1.93
N LEU A 60 1.80 3.11 0.86
CA LEU A 60 0.61 2.28 0.66
C LEU A 60 0.99 0.83 0.46
N VAL A 61 2.00 0.57 -0.38
CA VAL A 61 2.44 -0.80 -0.60
C VAL A 61 2.96 -1.40 0.71
N ARG A 62 3.76 -0.64 1.43
CA ARG A 62 4.29 -1.14 2.71
C ARG A 62 3.15 -1.49 3.67
N ALA A 63 2.15 -0.64 3.78
CA ALA A 63 1.02 -0.91 4.67
C ALA A 63 0.29 -2.18 4.26
N ALA A 64 0.07 -2.38 2.95
CA ALA A 64 -0.59 -3.58 2.47
C ALA A 64 0.22 -4.84 2.76
N LEU A 65 1.53 -4.76 2.54
CA LEU A 65 2.39 -5.93 2.78
C LEU A 65 2.49 -6.26 4.26
N GLU A 66 2.54 -5.24 5.12
CA GLU A 66 2.56 -5.48 6.56
C GLU A 66 1.26 -6.12 7.02
N HIS A 67 0.14 -5.67 6.46
CA HIS A 67 -1.15 -6.28 6.76
C HIS A 67 -1.16 -7.75 6.34
N ALA A 68 -0.69 -8.04 5.13
CA ALA A 68 -0.63 -9.42 4.65
C ALA A 68 0.21 -10.29 5.59
N ARG A 69 1.33 -9.75 6.05
CA ARG A 69 2.20 -10.50 6.95
C ARG A 69 1.49 -10.80 8.27
N ARG A 70 0.81 -9.81 8.83
CA ARG A 70 0.10 -10.01 10.09
C ARG A 70 -1.03 -11.02 9.96
N GLU A 71 -1.67 -11.05 8.80
CA GLU A 71 -2.82 -11.93 8.59
C GLU A 71 -2.44 -13.29 8.01
N GLY A 72 -1.14 -13.53 7.81
CA GLY A 72 -0.71 -14.81 7.27
C GLY A 72 -1.05 -15.00 5.81
N LEU A 73 -1.19 -13.91 5.05
CA LEU A 73 -1.53 -13.96 3.64
C LEU A 73 -0.27 -13.93 2.79
N LYS A 74 -0.34 -14.59 1.63
CA LYS A 74 0.65 -14.39 0.59
C LYS A 74 0.19 -13.26 -0.31
N VAL A 75 1.10 -12.74 -1.12
CA VAL A 75 0.81 -11.57 -1.96
C VAL A 75 1.10 -11.91 -3.41
N ASP A 76 0.12 -11.62 -4.26
CA ASP A 76 0.27 -11.68 -5.70
C ASP A 76 0.21 -10.25 -6.20
N ALA A 77 1.31 -9.75 -6.75
CA ALA A 77 1.39 -8.37 -7.19
C ALA A 77 1.08 -8.26 -8.67
N GLU A 78 -0.18 -7.95 -8.98
CA GLU A 78 -0.56 -7.68 -10.37
C GLU A 78 -0.18 -6.27 -10.78
N CYS A 79 -0.11 -5.38 -9.83
CA CYS A 79 0.28 -4.00 -10.07
C CYS A 79 1.80 -3.92 -10.25
N SER A 80 2.24 -3.32 -11.35
CA SER A 80 3.67 -3.24 -11.65
C SER A 80 4.44 -2.46 -10.60
N TYR A 81 3.82 -1.45 -10.00
CA TYR A 81 4.49 -0.69 -8.95
C TYR A 81 4.79 -1.59 -7.75
N THR A 82 3.81 -2.40 -7.35
CA THR A 82 3.99 -3.32 -6.22
C THR A 82 5.05 -4.37 -6.54
N ARG A 83 5.06 -4.87 -7.77
CA ARG A 83 6.10 -5.83 -8.17
C ARG A 83 7.49 -5.22 -8.04
N SER A 84 7.66 -4.00 -8.56
CA SER A 84 8.94 -3.32 -8.47
C SER A 84 9.35 -3.08 -7.02
N TYR A 85 8.39 -2.68 -6.20
CA TYR A 85 8.65 -2.45 -4.79
C TYR A 85 9.18 -3.73 -4.13
N MET A 86 8.49 -4.84 -4.36
CA MET A 86 8.91 -6.11 -3.76
C MET A 86 10.26 -6.57 -4.26
N GLU A 87 10.57 -6.32 -5.54
CA GLU A 87 11.87 -6.68 -6.08
C GLU A 87 12.99 -5.93 -5.38
N ARG A 88 12.75 -4.68 -5.03
CA ARG A 88 13.75 -3.85 -4.37
C ARG A 88 13.81 -4.08 -2.86
N HIS A 89 12.89 -4.88 -2.31
CA HIS A 89 12.80 -5.10 -0.87
C HIS A 89 12.83 -6.59 -0.57
N PRO A 90 14.03 -7.19 -0.50
CA PRO A 90 14.14 -8.66 -0.32
C PRO A 90 13.43 -9.17 0.93
N GLU A 91 13.24 -8.31 1.94
CA GLU A 91 12.54 -8.72 3.15
C GLU A 91 11.07 -9.04 2.89
N THR A 92 10.54 -8.71 1.71
CA THR A 92 9.16 -9.02 1.35
C THR A 92 9.02 -10.28 0.52
N HIS A 93 10.15 -10.90 0.15
CA HIS A 93 10.12 -12.01 -0.81
C HIS A 93 9.40 -13.23 -0.26
N ASP A 94 9.42 -13.42 1.04
CA ASP A 94 8.70 -14.54 1.67
C ASP A 94 7.19 -14.39 1.56
N LEU A 95 6.69 -13.22 1.23
CA LEU A 95 5.25 -13.00 1.06
C LEU A 95 4.75 -13.41 -0.31
N ARG A 96 5.64 -13.59 -1.28
CA ARG A 96 5.20 -13.88 -2.65
C ARG A 96 4.40 -15.16 -2.72
N ALA A 97 3.28 -15.07 -3.43
CA ALA A 97 2.43 -16.23 -3.64
C ALA A 97 3.04 -17.20 -4.62
#